data_9082c27a1933d9ca29cd340951e2a166
#
_entry.id   9082c27a1933d9ca29cd340951e2a166
#
_cell.length_a   1.000
_cell.length_b   1.000
_cell.length_c   1.000
_cell.angle_alpha   90.00
_cell.angle_beta   90.00
_cell.angle_gamma   90.00
#
_symmetry.space_group_name_H-M   'P 1'
#
loop_
_entity.id
_entity.type
_entity.pdbx_description
1 polymer ?
#
loop_
_entity_poly.entity_id
_entity_poly.type
_entity_poly.pdbx_seq_one_letter_code
_entity_poly.pdbx_strand_id
1 'polypeptide(L)'
;SLPSAYPDSPLNTADTHEFSATATPLGACVPDAPIEQNGQQGWWLGQLGSGFTLLEFGEGQASQSEVVDELVAQGLLTRLRVWPAGTSATQAQGGIIDSQDMLRQRYDAQPGSCYLIRPDQHLCARWHHLDGQAVQAALHKACGHFLESASCLH
;
A
#
# COMPACT_ATOMS: atom_id res chain seq x y z
N SER A 1 0.24 -23.00 12.07
CA SER A 1 1.38 -22.31 11.47
C SER A 1 1.21 -20.81 11.57
N LEU A 2 2.29 -20.13 11.69
CA LEU A 2 2.29 -18.72 11.88
C LEU A 2 2.36 -17.99 10.55
N PRO A 3 1.65 -16.88 10.40
CA PRO A 3 1.88 -16.01 9.27
C PRO A 3 3.33 -15.57 9.30
N SER A 4 3.96 -15.66 8.17
CA SER A 4 5.37 -15.36 8.07
C SER A 4 5.56 -13.85 7.97
N ALA A 5 6.28 -13.30 8.93
CA ALA A 5 6.86 -11.97 8.79
C ALA A 5 8.34 -12.15 8.48
N TYR A 6 8.82 -11.39 7.51
CA TYR A 6 10.22 -11.42 7.10
C TYR A 6 10.85 -10.05 7.30
N PRO A 7 11.09 -9.65 8.58
CA PRO A 7 11.53 -8.29 8.87
C PRO A 7 12.91 -7.96 8.29
N ASP A 8 13.73 -8.98 8.08
CA ASP A 8 15.09 -8.80 7.55
C ASP A 8 15.18 -9.11 6.05
N SER A 9 14.05 -9.24 5.37
CA SER A 9 14.05 -9.53 3.95
C SER A 9 14.80 -8.46 3.16
N PRO A 10 15.67 -8.83 2.21
CA PRO A 10 16.33 -7.85 1.34
C PRO A 10 15.35 -7.14 0.41
N LEU A 11 14.11 -7.61 0.32
CA LEU A 11 13.06 -6.96 -0.46
C LEU A 11 12.46 -5.76 0.26
N ASN A 12 12.67 -5.65 1.57
CA ASN A 12 12.12 -4.55 2.35
C ASN A 12 13.00 -3.30 2.23
N THR A 13 12.35 -2.15 2.28
CA THR A 13 13.00 -0.87 2.50
C THR A 13 12.89 -0.53 3.98
N ALA A 14 14.02 -0.22 4.61
CA ALA A 14 14.04 0.16 6.01
C ALA A 14 13.21 1.41 6.27
N ASP A 15 12.53 1.46 7.41
CA ASP A 15 11.75 2.63 7.80
C ASP A 15 12.66 3.86 7.95
N THR A 16 12.19 5.00 7.44
CA THR A 16 12.79 6.31 7.68
C THR A 16 11.97 7.14 8.64
N HIS A 17 10.81 6.62 9.05
CA HIS A 17 9.92 7.21 10.04
C HIS A 17 9.58 6.19 11.09
N GLU A 18 9.10 6.66 12.25
CA GLU A 18 8.64 5.78 13.30
C GLU A 18 7.20 5.34 13.07
N PHE A 19 6.94 4.07 13.27
CA PHE A 19 5.61 3.48 13.25
C PHE A 19 5.35 2.74 14.55
N SER A 20 4.08 2.68 14.95
CA SER A 20 3.68 1.99 16.17
C SER A 20 4.11 0.52 16.16
N ALA A 21 4.53 0.01 17.31
CA ALA A 21 4.83 -1.40 17.47
C ALA A 21 3.62 -2.31 17.23
N THR A 22 2.40 -1.75 17.31
CA THR A 22 1.16 -2.50 17.07
C THR A 22 0.73 -2.48 15.60
N ALA A 23 1.39 -1.68 14.77
CA ALA A 23 1.12 -1.64 13.33
C ALA A 23 1.59 -2.91 12.66
N THR A 24 0.99 -3.22 11.50
CA THR A 24 1.48 -4.30 10.64
C THR A 24 2.95 -4.06 10.33
N PRO A 25 3.86 -4.97 10.71
CA PRO A 25 5.29 -4.73 10.54
C PRO A 25 5.74 -4.92 9.08
N LEU A 26 6.90 -4.33 8.77
CA LEU A 26 7.55 -4.61 7.49
C LEU A 26 7.81 -6.10 7.33
N GLY A 27 7.61 -6.60 6.12
CA GLY A 27 7.82 -8.01 5.80
C GLY A 27 6.67 -8.92 6.15
N ALA A 28 5.63 -8.42 6.82
CA ALA A 28 4.47 -9.23 7.16
C ALA A 28 3.49 -9.33 5.99
N CYS A 29 2.75 -10.42 5.95
CA CYS A 29 1.53 -10.50 5.15
C CYS A 29 0.56 -9.45 5.64
N VAL A 30 -0.04 -8.70 4.72
CA VAL A 30 -1.00 -7.67 5.09
C VAL A 30 -2.32 -8.32 5.53
N PRO A 31 -2.89 -7.88 6.68
CA PRO A 31 -4.15 -8.41 7.15
C PRO A 31 -5.31 -7.84 6.36
N ASP A 32 -6.40 -8.59 6.29
CA ASP A 32 -7.61 -8.15 5.64
C ASP A 32 -8.41 -7.17 6.50
N ALA A 33 -9.32 -6.43 5.88
CA ALA A 33 -10.22 -5.52 6.57
C ALA A 33 -11.45 -5.23 5.72
N PRO A 34 -12.59 -4.96 6.35
CA PRO A 34 -13.79 -4.57 5.61
C PRO A 34 -13.65 -3.17 5.03
N ILE A 35 -14.12 -3.02 3.81
CA ILE A 35 -14.10 -1.75 3.08
C ILE A 35 -15.42 -1.55 2.35
N GLU A 36 -15.62 -0.33 1.85
CA GLU A 36 -16.64 -0.05 0.85
C GLU A 36 -16.00 0.43 -0.44
N GLN A 37 -16.58 0.02 -1.55
CA GLN A 37 -16.17 0.49 -2.86
C GLN A 37 -17.41 0.65 -3.74
N ASN A 38 -17.57 1.83 -4.32
CA ASN A 38 -18.73 2.16 -5.18
C ASN A 38 -20.07 1.88 -4.49
N GLY A 39 -20.16 2.16 -3.19
CA GLY A 39 -21.38 1.95 -2.41
C GLY A 39 -21.61 0.50 -1.97
N GLN A 40 -20.69 -0.40 -2.22
CA GLN A 40 -20.81 -1.81 -1.89
C GLN A 40 -19.78 -2.23 -0.85
N GLN A 41 -20.20 -3.12 0.04
CA GLN A 41 -19.33 -3.74 1.04
C GLN A 41 -18.37 -4.71 0.36
N GLY A 42 -17.13 -4.74 0.85
CA GLY A 42 -16.11 -5.63 0.33
C GLY A 42 -14.97 -5.81 1.31
N TRP A 43 -13.86 -6.35 0.80
CA TRP A 43 -12.68 -6.68 1.58
C TRP A 43 -11.43 -6.10 0.93
N TRP A 44 -10.54 -5.61 1.78
CA TRP A 44 -9.30 -4.95 1.33
C TRP A 44 -8.44 -5.86 0.46
N LEU A 45 -8.22 -7.10 0.87
CA LEU A 45 -7.36 -8.00 0.11
C LEU A 45 -7.92 -8.31 -1.30
N GLY A 46 -9.23 -8.20 -1.46
CA GLY A 46 -9.86 -8.34 -2.77
C GLY A 46 -9.50 -7.23 -3.75
N GLN A 47 -8.93 -6.13 -3.27
CA GLN A 47 -8.47 -5.02 -4.12
C GLN A 47 -7.07 -5.25 -4.67
N LEU A 48 -6.31 -6.17 -4.09
CA LEU A 48 -4.95 -6.45 -4.53
C LEU A 48 -4.96 -7.28 -5.80
N GLY A 49 -4.22 -6.78 -6.80
CA GLY A 49 -4.03 -7.49 -8.05
C GLY A 49 -2.74 -8.29 -8.07
N SER A 50 -2.25 -8.58 -9.27
CA SER A 50 -1.04 -9.37 -9.48
C SER A 50 0.25 -8.54 -9.45
N GLY A 51 0.14 -7.23 -9.29
CA GLY A 51 1.29 -6.32 -9.26
C GLY A 51 1.49 -5.67 -7.89
N PHE A 52 2.41 -4.72 -7.86
CA PHE A 52 2.63 -3.89 -6.67
C PHE A 52 1.50 -2.90 -6.48
N THR A 53 1.14 -2.63 -5.23
CA THR A 53 0.13 -1.64 -4.87
C THR A 53 0.71 -0.62 -3.91
N LEU A 54 0.52 0.66 -4.23
CA LEU A 54 0.80 1.77 -3.31
C LEU A 54 -0.53 2.18 -2.68
N LEU A 55 -0.67 1.90 -1.39
CA LEU A 55 -1.86 2.23 -0.61
C LEU A 55 -1.63 3.58 0.04
N GLU A 56 -2.56 4.54 -0.17
CA GLU A 56 -2.41 5.89 0.35
C GLU A 56 -3.63 6.29 1.17
N PHE A 57 -3.39 6.74 2.40
CA PHE A 57 -4.44 7.20 3.30
C PHE A 57 -4.57 8.72 3.24
N GLY A 58 -5.78 9.21 3.34
CA GLY A 58 -5.99 10.64 3.50
C GLY A 58 -7.33 11.13 2.98
N GLU A 59 -7.63 12.35 3.35
CA GLU A 59 -8.78 13.11 2.90
C GLU A 59 -8.30 14.15 1.90
N GLY A 60 -9.19 14.60 1.04
CA GLY A 60 -8.86 15.63 0.07
C GLY A 60 -8.05 15.11 -1.10
N GLN A 61 -7.32 16.00 -1.73
CA GLN A 61 -6.60 15.67 -2.96
C GLN A 61 -5.35 14.83 -2.67
N ALA A 62 -5.12 13.79 -3.47
CA ALA A 62 -3.93 12.97 -3.36
C ALA A 62 -2.67 13.79 -3.68
N SER A 63 -1.58 13.45 -3.02
CA SER A 63 -0.28 14.03 -3.33
C SER A 63 0.10 13.76 -4.77
N GLN A 64 0.69 14.74 -5.42
CA GLN A 64 1.14 14.61 -6.80
C GLN A 64 2.59 14.16 -6.85
N SER A 65 2.88 13.28 -7.80
CA SER A 65 4.24 12.82 -8.06
C SER A 65 4.35 12.34 -9.50
N GLU A 66 5.18 12.99 -10.28
CA GLU A 66 5.45 12.57 -11.66
C GLU A 66 6.11 11.18 -11.68
N VAL A 67 6.96 10.91 -10.70
CA VAL A 67 7.65 9.61 -10.61
C VAL A 67 6.64 8.49 -10.40
N VAL A 68 5.72 8.66 -9.46
CA VAL A 68 4.68 7.66 -9.20
C VAL A 68 3.74 7.53 -10.39
N ASP A 69 3.34 8.64 -10.99
CA ASP A 69 2.49 8.63 -12.18
C ASP A 69 3.13 7.84 -13.32
N GLU A 70 4.43 7.99 -13.52
CA GLU A 70 5.15 7.24 -14.55
C GLU A 70 5.18 5.74 -14.24
N LEU A 71 5.41 5.37 -12.97
CA LEU A 71 5.37 3.96 -12.56
C LEU A 71 3.99 3.33 -12.83
N VAL A 72 2.93 4.09 -12.55
CA VAL A 72 1.57 3.65 -12.82
C VAL A 72 1.33 3.53 -14.32
N ALA A 73 1.77 4.51 -15.11
CA ALA A 73 1.62 4.50 -16.56
C ALA A 73 2.35 3.33 -17.21
N GLN A 74 3.48 2.92 -16.64
CA GLN A 74 4.24 1.76 -17.11
C GLN A 74 3.64 0.42 -16.66
N GLY A 75 2.59 0.43 -15.86
CA GLY A 75 1.98 -0.79 -15.35
C GLY A 75 2.75 -1.48 -14.23
N LEU A 76 3.73 -0.80 -13.63
CA LEU A 76 4.57 -1.35 -12.56
C LEU A 76 3.95 -1.20 -11.18
N LEU A 77 2.98 -0.32 -11.04
CA LEU A 77 2.40 0.06 -9.76
C LEU A 77 0.92 0.40 -9.94
N THR A 78 0.10 -0.08 -9.03
CA THR A 78 -1.28 0.38 -8.89
C THR A 78 -1.36 1.30 -7.69
N ARG A 79 -1.99 2.44 -7.85
CA ARG A 79 -2.18 3.42 -6.79
C ARG A 79 -3.60 3.31 -6.26
N LEU A 80 -3.76 3.09 -4.95
CA LEU A 80 -5.08 2.93 -4.34
C LEU A 80 -5.24 3.88 -3.16
N ARG A 81 -6.26 4.73 -3.24
CA ARG A 81 -6.58 5.70 -2.21
C ARG A 81 -7.54 5.11 -1.18
N VAL A 82 -7.24 5.31 0.10
CA VAL A 82 -8.10 4.93 1.22
C VAL A 82 -8.72 6.18 1.84
N TRP A 83 -10.03 6.24 1.84
CA TRP A 83 -10.81 7.30 2.44
C TRP A 83 -11.32 6.88 3.82
N PRO A 84 -11.45 7.82 4.78
CA PRO A 84 -11.95 7.47 6.10
C PRO A 84 -13.41 7.05 6.10
N ALA A 85 -13.81 6.33 7.13
CA ALA A 85 -15.20 5.96 7.37
C ALA A 85 -16.09 7.22 7.35
N GLY A 86 -17.27 7.08 6.76
CA GLY A 86 -18.21 8.20 6.63
C GLY A 86 -18.03 9.04 5.37
N THR A 87 -17.00 8.80 4.59
CA THR A 87 -16.83 9.45 3.29
C THR A 87 -17.94 8.98 2.33
N SER A 88 -18.47 9.90 1.53
CA SER A 88 -19.47 9.52 0.52
C SER A 88 -18.86 8.70 -0.60
N ALA A 89 -19.65 7.84 -1.21
CA ALA A 89 -19.21 7.05 -2.36
C ALA A 89 -18.73 7.94 -3.51
N THR A 90 -19.37 9.09 -3.71
CA THR A 90 -18.99 10.05 -4.75
C THR A 90 -17.60 10.63 -4.48
N GLN A 91 -17.33 11.03 -3.24
CA GLN A 91 -16.03 11.60 -2.88
C GLN A 91 -14.92 10.55 -2.96
N ALA A 92 -15.21 9.32 -2.60
CA ALA A 92 -14.24 8.22 -2.60
C ALA A 92 -14.14 7.53 -3.96
N GLN A 93 -14.76 8.08 -5.00
CA GLN A 93 -14.79 7.46 -6.32
C GLN A 93 -13.38 7.13 -6.81
N GLY A 94 -13.19 5.90 -7.27
CA GLY A 94 -11.88 5.41 -7.71
C GLY A 94 -11.01 4.86 -6.60
N GLY A 95 -11.41 5.01 -5.34
CA GLY A 95 -10.71 4.48 -4.18
C GLY A 95 -11.60 3.58 -3.34
N ILE A 96 -11.18 3.34 -2.11
CA ILE A 96 -11.94 2.56 -1.14
C ILE A 96 -12.19 3.38 0.13
N ILE A 97 -13.22 3.01 0.85
CA ILE A 97 -13.57 3.59 2.15
C ILE A 97 -13.24 2.57 3.22
N ASP A 98 -12.47 2.98 4.22
CA ASP A 98 -12.13 2.18 5.40
C ASP A 98 -13.34 2.17 6.35
N SER A 99 -14.35 1.40 6.02
CA SER A 99 -15.71 1.52 6.56
C SER A 99 -15.80 1.30 8.08
N GLN A 100 -14.87 0.54 8.65
CA GLN A 100 -14.82 0.28 10.09
C GLN A 100 -13.53 0.78 10.74
N ASP A 101 -12.80 1.65 10.06
CA ASP A 101 -11.56 2.23 10.56
C ASP A 101 -10.47 1.17 10.86
N MET A 102 -10.63 -0.03 10.35
CA MET A 102 -9.71 -1.13 10.66
C MET A 102 -8.41 -1.07 9.86
N LEU A 103 -8.47 -0.61 8.61
CA LEU A 103 -7.23 -0.43 7.84
C LEU A 103 -6.33 0.60 8.50
N ARG A 104 -6.88 1.75 8.84
CA ARG A 104 -6.11 2.80 9.50
C ARG A 104 -5.45 2.29 10.78
N GLN A 105 -6.19 1.55 11.60
CA GLN A 105 -5.66 1.02 12.85
C GLN A 105 -4.56 0.00 12.61
N ARG A 106 -4.76 -0.92 11.68
CA ARG A 106 -3.80 -1.99 11.40
C ARG A 106 -2.46 -1.48 10.86
N TYR A 107 -2.50 -0.38 10.13
CA TYR A 107 -1.29 0.20 9.56
C TYR A 107 -0.72 1.35 10.40
N ASP A 108 -1.40 1.77 11.46
CA ASP A 108 -1.08 3.00 12.19
C ASP A 108 -1.00 4.19 11.23
N ALA A 109 -1.98 4.27 10.33
CA ALA A 109 -1.96 5.25 9.26
C ALA A 109 -2.42 6.61 9.75
N GLN A 110 -1.73 7.65 9.27
CA GLN A 110 -2.09 9.03 9.42
C GLN A 110 -2.48 9.58 8.03
N PRO A 111 -3.18 10.72 7.95
CA PRO A 111 -3.41 11.33 6.65
C PRO A 111 -2.08 11.55 5.93
N GLY A 112 -1.98 11.03 4.71
CA GLY A 112 -0.77 11.07 3.90
C GLY A 112 0.11 9.83 3.97
N SER A 113 -0.12 8.93 4.91
CA SER A 113 0.67 7.69 5.02
C SER A 113 0.54 6.83 3.76
N CYS A 114 1.65 6.25 3.36
CA CYS A 114 1.74 5.39 2.17
C CYS A 114 2.39 4.06 2.50
N TYR A 115 1.90 3.01 1.86
CA TYR A 115 2.36 1.63 2.09
C TYR A 115 2.54 0.93 0.76
N LEU A 116 3.72 0.35 0.53
CA LEU A 116 4.00 -0.41 -0.68
C LEU A 116 3.85 -1.90 -0.41
N ILE A 117 2.95 -2.53 -1.15
CA ILE A 117 2.58 -3.92 -0.97
C ILE A 117 2.98 -4.71 -2.22
N ARG A 118 3.70 -5.80 -2.00
CA ARG A 118 4.19 -6.68 -3.04
C ARG A 118 3.05 -7.52 -3.65
N PRO A 119 3.27 -8.08 -4.84
CA PRO A 119 2.29 -8.98 -5.47
C PRO A 119 1.88 -10.18 -4.61
N ASP A 120 2.76 -10.62 -3.71
CA ASP A 120 2.50 -11.71 -2.78
C ASP A 120 1.88 -11.25 -1.45
N GLN A 121 1.37 -10.01 -1.43
CA GLN A 121 0.64 -9.42 -0.30
C GLN A 121 1.49 -9.22 0.96
N HIS A 122 2.80 -8.99 0.79
CA HIS A 122 3.68 -8.59 1.88
C HIS A 122 3.96 -7.10 1.83
N LEU A 123 4.00 -6.48 3.02
CA LEU A 123 4.35 -5.07 3.17
C LEU A 123 5.86 -4.91 3.06
N CYS A 124 6.35 -4.19 2.06
CA CYS A 124 7.79 -4.05 1.87
C CYS A 124 8.34 -2.64 2.11
N ALA A 125 7.48 -1.64 2.19
CA ALA A 125 7.91 -0.28 2.51
C ALA A 125 6.73 0.55 3.00
N ARG A 126 7.02 1.60 3.78
CA ARG A 126 6.00 2.50 4.32
C ARG A 126 6.58 3.87 4.64
N TRP A 127 5.74 4.89 4.56
CA TRP A 127 6.13 6.29 4.79
C TRP A 127 4.95 7.06 5.38
N HIS A 128 5.25 8.13 6.12
CA HIS A 128 4.22 9.03 6.63
C HIS A 128 3.66 9.97 5.56
N HIS A 129 4.39 10.16 4.48
CA HIS A 129 3.96 10.99 3.35
C HIS A 129 4.61 10.52 2.06
N LEU A 130 4.01 10.87 0.94
CA LEU A 130 4.47 10.45 -0.36
C LEU A 130 5.80 11.12 -0.74
N ASP A 131 6.78 10.29 -1.06
CA ASP A 131 8.02 10.68 -1.71
C ASP A 131 8.19 9.77 -2.93
N GLY A 132 8.00 10.32 -4.12
CA GLY A 132 8.01 9.53 -5.35
C GLY A 132 9.33 8.81 -5.60
N GLN A 133 10.46 9.45 -5.29
CA GLN A 133 11.76 8.82 -5.48
C GLN A 133 11.98 7.67 -4.48
N ALA A 134 11.51 7.84 -3.24
CA ALA A 134 11.57 6.77 -2.26
C ALA A 134 10.71 5.57 -2.68
N VAL A 135 9.52 5.82 -3.22
CA VAL A 135 8.65 4.77 -3.74
C VAL A 135 9.35 4.03 -4.90
N GLN A 136 9.93 4.76 -5.84
CA GLN A 136 10.65 4.17 -6.97
C GLN A 136 11.81 3.30 -6.48
N ALA A 137 12.61 3.79 -5.56
CA ALA A 137 13.73 3.04 -5.00
C ALA A 137 13.27 1.78 -4.29
N ALA A 138 12.19 1.87 -3.51
CA ALA A 138 11.61 0.73 -2.80
C ALA A 138 11.08 -0.32 -3.77
N LEU A 139 10.40 0.12 -4.83
CA LEU A 139 9.91 -0.77 -5.88
C LEU A 139 11.07 -1.50 -6.57
N HIS A 140 12.11 -0.78 -6.96
CA HIS A 140 13.29 -1.36 -7.59
C HIS A 140 14.00 -2.34 -6.65
N LYS A 141 14.10 -2.01 -5.36
CA LYS A 141 14.70 -2.92 -4.38
C LYS A 141 13.90 -4.21 -4.26
N ALA A 142 12.58 -4.10 -4.13
CA ALA A 142 11.71 -5.27 -4.04
C ALA A 142 11.76 -6.10 -5.32
N CYS A 143 11.87 -5.46 -6.49
CA CYS A 143 11.99 -6.13 -7.78
C CYS A 143 13.39 -6.65 -8.06
N GLY A 144 14.42 -6.12 -7.41
CA GLY A 144 15.82 -6.42 -7.75
C GLY A 144 16.14 -7.89 -7.74
N HIS A 145 15.61 -8.65 -6.81
CA HIS A 145 15.79 -10.09 -6.74
C HIS A 145 14.96 -10.86 -7.75
N PHE A 146 13.97 -10.22 -8.37
CA PHE A 146 13.07 -10.82 -9.33
C PHE A 146 13.33 -10.37 -10.76
N LEU A 147 14.11 -9.30 -10.96
CA LEU A 147 14.38 -8.78 -12.30
C LEU A 147 15.02 -9.81 -13.19
N GLU A 148 15.89 -10.66 -12.64
CA GLU A 148 16.55 -11.73 -13.39
C GLU A 148 15.56 -12.78 -13.87
N SER A 149 14.48 -12.97 -13.14
CA SER A 149 13.40 -13.90 -13.50
C SER A 149 12.22 -13.21 -14.14
N ALA A 150 12.21 -11.87 -14.17
CA ALA A 150 11.14 -11.01 -14.67
C ALA A 150 9.80 -11.19 -13.93
N SER A 151 9.76 -11.95 -12.84
CA SER A 151 8.49 -12.28 -12.17
C SER A 151 7.90 -11.11 -11.41
N CYS A 152 8.71 -10.17 -10.95
CA CYS A 152 8.27 -9.01 -10.19
C CYS A 152 7.49 -8.00 -11.04
N LEU A 153 7.63 -8.03 -12.35
CA LEU A 153 7.06 -7.04 -13.26
C LEU A 153 5.75 -7.48 -13.92
N HIS A 154 5.15 -8.52 -13.42
CA HIS A 154 3.89 -9.03 -13.96
C HIS A 154 2.66 -8.53 -13.23
#